data_5627f879fe25f43bf9690202cb541892
#
_entry.id   5627f879fe25f43bf9690202cb541892
#
_cell.length_a   1.000
_cell.length_b   1.000
_cell.length_c   1.000
_cell.angle_alpha   90.00
_cell.angle_beta   90.00
_cell.angle_gamma   90.00
#
_symmetry.space_group_name_H-M   'P 1'
#
loop_
_entity.id
_entity.type
_entity.pdbx_description
1 polymer ?
#
loop_
_entity_poly.entity_id
_entity_poly.type
_entity_poly.pdbx_seq_one_letter_code
_entity_poly.pdbx_strand_id
1 'polypeptide(L)'
;MKVLLLGSGGREHALAWKIVQSPKLGKLYVAPGNAGTAQLAENVRLAVTDFRAIGDFIQDKQIDLLVVGPEDPLVEGIRDFLEADSRFGGLMIVGPGKDGAILEGSKDFAKQFMIRHGIPTAGYMTVTPDRVKEGQQFLATLRPPYVLKADGLAAGKGVLILPELEEAQRELEEMLGGKFGKASSRVVIEEFLHGIEISVFAITDGKDYKILGSAKDYKRVGEGDTGLNTGGMGAVSPVPFADEEFNRKVEERIVRPTVEGLKKDGIDYRGFIFFGLMNKGGDPAVIEYNVRMGDPETEVVMPRLKTDILELFEATALGKLADSAFELDERYCTTVMLVAGGYPGSYEKGNVITGLDNIEGSIVFHAGTKEADGQILTNGGRVMAVSSFGTQMEQALKQSYANVARLSFKDMSYRRDIGQDLIEVKGKKLEAIS
;
A
#
# COMPACT_ATOMS: atom_id res chain seq x y z
N MET A 1 -21.67 -2.82 -15.42
CA MET A 1 -20.38 -3.51 -15.34
C MET A 1 -20.40 -4.45 -14.15
N LYS A 2 -19.99 -5.72 -14.31
CA LYS A 2 -19.79 -6.67 -13.21
C LYS A 2 -18.31 -6.68 -12.84
N VAL A 3 -18.00 -6.46 -11.58
CA VAL A 3 -16.63 -6.29 -11.09
C VAL A 3 -16.29 -7.39 -10.09
N LEU A 4 -15.11 -7.97 -10.22
CA LEU A 4 -14.48 -8.83 -9.21
C LEU A 4 -13.29 -8.10 -8.59
N LEU A 5 -13.32 -7.88 -7.29
CA LEU A 5 -12.21 -7.34 -6.51
C LEU A 5 -11.57 -8.47 -5.69
N LEU A 6 -10.26 -8.70 -5.87
CA LEU A 6 -9.53 -9.67 -5.09
C LEU A 6 -8.93 -9.03 -3.83
N GLY A 7 -9.05 -9.73 -2.70
CA GLY A 7 -8.49 -9.37 -1.41
C GLY A 7 -9.53 -9.29 -0.30
N SER A 8 -9.09 -8.96 0.92
CA SER A 8 -9.93 -8.99 2.13
C SER A 8 -9.55 -7.97 3.20
N GLY A 9 -8.57 -7.10 2.93
CA GLY A 9 -8.08 -6.10 3.87
C GLY A 9 -8.89 -4.81 3.92
N GLY A 10 -8.42 -3.84 4.69
CA GLY A 10 -8.98 -2.50 4.73
C GLY A 10 -8.87 -1.80 3.37
N ARG A 11 -7.77 -1.98 2.67
CA ARG A 11 -7.56 -1.53 1.29
C ARG A 11 -8.70 -1.99 0.37
N GLU A 12 -9.02 -3.28 0.39
CA GLU A 12 -10.09 -3.81 -0.47
C GLU A 12 -11.46 -3.30 -0.04
N HIS A 13 -11.70 -3.12 1.26
CA HIS A 13 -12.95 -2.49 1.70
C HIS A 13 -13.05 -1.03 1.23
N ALA A 14 -11.97 -0.25 1.29
CA ALA A 14 -11.96 1.12 0.80
C ALA A 14 -12.13 1.21 -0.73
N LEU A 15 -11.54 0.28 -1.48
CA LEU A 15 -11.78 0.14 -2.92
C LEU A 15 -13.24 -0.23 -3.22
N ALA A 16 -13.79 -1.23 -2.51
CA ALA A 16 -15.20 -1.63 -2.65
C ALA A 16 -16.15 -0.47 -2.34
N TRP A 17 -15.88 0.27 -1.24
CA TRP A 17 -16.65 1.46 -0.86
C TRP A 17 -16.66 2.54 -1.96
N LYS A 18 -15.53 2.71 -2.65
CA LYS A 18 -15.45 3.66 -3.76
C LYS A 18 -16.12 3.12 -5.03
N ILE A 19 -15.98 1.83 -5.32
CA ILE A 19 -16.58 1.18 -6.51
C ILE A 19 -18.10 1.24 -6.46
N VAL A 20 -18.73 1.01 -5.31
CA VAL A 20 -20.21 1.01 -5.19
C VAL A 20 -20.85 2.38 -5.42
N GLN A 21 -20.08 3.45 -5.43
CA GLN A 21 -20.56 4.81 -5.74
C GLN A 21 -20.67 5.06 -7.24
N SER A 22 -20.12 4.20 -8.08
CA SER A 22 -20.15 4.37 -9.53
C SER A 22 -21.51 4.00 -10.14
N PRO A 23 -22.12 4.86 -10.96
CA PRO A 23 -23.33 4.52 -11.70
C PRO A 23 -23.09 3.43 -12.77
N LYS A 24 -21.85 3.15 -13.14
CA LYS A 24 -21.47 2.06 -14.07
C LYS A 24 -21.53 0.68 -13.42
N LEU A 25 -21.62 0.59 -12.09
CA LEU A 25 -21.62 -0.68 -11.38
C LEU A 25 -22.98 -1.40 -11.54
N GLY A 26 -22.96 -2.59 -12.09
CA GLY A 26 -24.12 -3.50 -12.09
C GLY A 26 -24.06 -4.48 -10.92
N LYS A 27 -22.88 -5.07 -10.65
CA LYS A 27 -22.67 -6.01 -9.53
C LYS A 27 -21.20 -6.00 -9.11
N LEU A 28 -20.97 -6.01 -7.80
CA LEU A 28 -19.64 -6.17 -7.20
C LEU A 28 -19.54 -7.52 -6.48
N TYR A 29 -18.47 -8.26 -6.77
CA TYR A 29 -18.02 -9.43 -6.03
C TYR A 29 -16.67 -9.12 -5.40
N VAL A 30 -16.44 -9.61 -4.18
CA VAL A 30 -15.16 -9.46 -3.46
C VAL A 30 -14.66 -10.84 -3.01
N ALA A 31 -13.43 -11.18 -3.28
CA ALA A 31 -12.89 -12.50 -3.00
C ALA A 31 -11.54 -12.45 -2.25
N PRO A 32 -11.45 -13.00 -1.03
CA PRO A 32 -12.54 -13.59 -0.24
C PRO A 32 -13.43 -12.57 0.47
N GLY A 33 -13.01 -11.28 0.58
CA GLY A 33 -13.70 -10.23 1.29
C GLY A 33 -13.65 -10.35 2.82
N ASN A 34 -14.33 -9.43 3.50
CA ASN A 34 -14.46 -9.37 4.95
C ASN A 34 -15.89 -8.97 5.35
N ALA A 35 -16.15 -8.76 6.65
CA ALA A 35 -17.48 -8.39 7.12
C ALA A 35 -17.97 -7.02 6.57
N GLY A 36 -17.05 -6.08 6.31
CA GLY A 36 -17.42 -4.78 5.75
C GLY A 36 -17.74 -4.88 4.26
N THR A 37 -16.96 -5.63 3.48
CA THR A 37 -17.24 -5.83 2.05
C THR A 37 -18.55 -6.58 1.82
N ALA A 38 -18.95 -7.47 2.77
CA ALA A 38 -20.24 -8.16 2.72
C ALA A 38 -21.44 -7.23 2.78
N GLN A 39 -21.29 -6.02 3.35
CA GLN A 39 -22.36 -5.02 3.41
C GLN A 39 -22.51 -4.25 2.09
N LEU A 40 -21.48 -4.25 1.24
CA LEU A 40 -21.41 -3.50 0.00
C LEU A 40 -21.53 -4.39 -1.25
N ALA A 41 -21.15 -5.66 -1.14
CA ALA A 41 -20.93 -6.56 -2.25
C ALA A 41 -21.27 -8.00 -1.87
N GLU A 42 -21.17 -8.89 -2.84
CA GLU A 42 -21.22 -10.34 -2.58
C GLU A 42 -19.80 -10.88 -2.37
N ASN A 43 -19.51 -11.33 -1.14
CA ASN A 43 -18.25 -12.00 -0.86
C ASN A 43 -18.24 -13.42 -1.43
N VAL A 44 -17.13 -13.79 -2.09
CA VAL A 44 -16.95 -15.09 -2.74
C VAL A 44 -15.77 -15.83 -2.14
N ARG A 45 -15.94 -17.08 -1.75
CA ARG A 45 -14.88 -17.89 -1.17
C ARG A 45 -13.91 -18.41 -2.23
N LEU A 46 -12.99 -17.51 -2.65
CA LEU A 46 -11.89 -17.84 -3.55
C LEU A 46 -10.57 -17.45 -2.90
N ALA A 47 -9.58 -18.32 -3.01
CA ALA A 47 -8.21 -17.94 -2.68
C ALA A 47 -7.66 -17.05 -3.80
N VAL A 48 -6.99 -15.95 -3.43
CA VAL A 48 -6.50 -14.94 -4.40
C VAL A 48 -5.41 -15.47 -5.33
N THR A 49 -4.81 -16.62 -5.00
CA THR A 49 -3.78 -17.31 -5.81
C THR A 49 -4.30 -18.56 -6.52
N ASP A 50 -5.58 -18.93 -6.36
CA ASP A 50 -6.21 -19.99 -7.15
C ASP A 50 -6.73 -19.43 -8.48
N PHE A 51 -5.82 -19.20 -9.41
CA PHE A 51 -6.12 -18.58 -10.71
C PHE A 51 -7.12 -19.36 -11.55
N ARG A 52 -7.16 -20.70 -11.39
CA ARG A 52 -8.14 -21.54 -12.10
C ARG A 52 -9.55 -21.28 -11.58
N ALA A 53 -9.73 -21.35 -10.25
CA ALA A 53 -11.04 -21.08 -9.64
C ALA A 53 -11.51 -19.65 -9.89
N ILE A 54 -10.58 -18.68 -9.92
CA ILE A 54 -10.88 -17.27 -10.27
C ILE A 54 -11.32 -17.19 -11.72
N GLY A 55 -10.62 -17.84 -12.66
CA GLY A 55 -10.99 -17.86 -14.08
C GLY A 55 -12.36 -18.50 -14.33
N ASP A 56 -12.64 -19.63 -13.69
CA ASP A 56 -13.93 -20.29 -13.78
C ASP A 56 -15.07 -19.41 -13.25
N PHE A 57 -14.83 -18.70 -12.13
CA PHE A 57 -15.77 -17.73 -11.58
C PHE A 57 -16.01 -16.53 -12.52
N ILE A 58 -14.93 -15.97 -13.09
CA ILE A 58 -15.03 -14.88 -14.08
C ILE A 58 -15.92 -15.28 -15.24
N GLN A 59 -15.73 -16.49 -15.76
CA GLN A 59 -16.53 -17.02 -16.86
C GLN A 59 -18.00 -17.28 -16.45
N ASP A 60 -18.24 -17.94 -15.30
CA ASP A 60 -19.60 -18.24 -14.81
C ASP A 60 -20.42 -16.97 -14.55
N LYS A 61 -19.82 -15.97 -13.91
CA LYS A 61 -20.49 -14.71 -13.57
C LYS A 61 -20.44 -13.67 -14.69
N GLN A 62 -19.68 -13.92 -15.76
CA GLN A 62 -19.46 -12.96 -16.85
C GLN A 62 -18.93 -11.62 -16.29
N ILE A 63 -17.80 -11.69 -15.61
CA ILE A 63 -17.13 -10.52 -15.04
C ILE A 63 -16.54 -9.66 -16.16
N ASP A 64 -16.82 -8.37 -16.14
CA ASP A 64 -16.29 -7.39 -17.09
C ASP A 64 -14.92 -6.83 -16.68
N LEU A 65 -14.70 -6.68 -15.33
CA LEU A 65 -13.52 -6.06 -14.78
C LEU A 65 -12.99 -6.84 -13.57
N LEU A 66 -11.72 -7.18 -13.60
CA LEU A 66 -10.96 -7.71 -12.47
C LEU A 66 -10.08 -6.60 -11.87
N VAL A 67 -10.18 -6.38 -10.55
CA VAL A 67 -9.30 -5.50 -9.79
C VAL A 67 -8.52 -6.33 -8.78
N VAL A 68 -7.19 -6.26 -8.82
CA VAL A 68 -6.33 -7.04 -7.95
C VAL A 68 -5.81 -6.17 -6.81
N GLY A 69 -6.27 -6.44 -5.59
CA GLY A 69 -5.91 -5.68 -4.39
C GLY A 69 -4.52 -6.04 -3.83
N PRO A 70 -4.23 -7.33 -3.51
CA PRO A 70 -2.98 -7.75 -2.88
C PRO A 70 -1.87 -8.01 -3.90
N GLU A 71 -0.62 -8.03 -3.42
CA GLU A 71 0.59 -8.22 -4.23
C GLU A 71 0.81 -9.66 -4.71
N ASP A 72 0.48 -10.66 -3.88
CA ASP A 72 0.80 -12.06 -4.19
C ASP A 72 0.28 -12.51 -5.56
N PRO A 73 -1.03 -12.35 -5.91
CA PRO A 73 -1.51 -12.77 -7.22
C PRO A 73 -0.90 -11.98 -8.39
N LEU A 74 -0.48 -10.72 -8.16
CA LEU A 74 0.20 -9.91 -9.18
C LEU A 74 1.59 -10.48 -9.48
N VAL A 75 2.38 -10.72 -8.44
CA VAL A 75 3.75 -11.27 -8.57
C VAL A 75 3.73 -12.71 -9.10
N GLU A 76 2.71 -13.50 -8.75
CA GLU A 76 2.51 -14.84 -9.28
C GLU A 76 1.98 -14.86 -10.73
N GLY A 77 1.47 -13.71 -11.25
CA GLY A 77 1.11 -13.53 -12.67
C GLY A 77 -0.32 -13.88 -13.02
N ILE A 78 -1.29 -13.48 -12.21
CA ILE A 78 -2.72 -13.71 -12.49
C ILE A 78 -3.15 -13.07 -13.81
N ARG A 79 -2.65 -11.87 -14.14
CA ARG A 79 -2.96 -11.21 -15.40
C ARG A 79 -2.45 -12.04 -16.58
N ASP A 80 -1.20 -12.48 -16.53
CA ASP A 80 -0.58 -13.29 -17.58
C ASP A 80 -1.33 -14.61 -17.77
N PHE A 81 -1.76 -15.25 -16.65
CA PHE A 81 -2.55 -16.46 -16.70
C PHE A 81 -3.90 -16.27 -17.42
N LEU A 82 -4.61 -15.17 -17.12
CA LEU A 82 -5.90 -14.88 -17.74
C LEU A 82 -5.75 -14.44 -19.20
N GLU A 83 -4.80 -13.57 -19.52
CA GLU A 83 -4.57 -13.08 -20.89
C GLU A 83 -4.07 -14.17 -21.84
N ALA A 84 -3.44 -15.24 -21.33
CA ALA A 84 -3.05 -16.40 -22.14
C ALA A 84 -4.22 -17.27 -22.61
N ASP A 85 -5.41 -17.10 -22.03
CA ASP A 85 -6.61 -17.88 -22.36
C ASP A 85 -7.62 -17.01 -23.12
N SER A 86 -7.91 -17.40 -24.35
CA SER A 86 -8.84 -16.67 -25.23
C SER A 86 -10.26 -16.49 -24.68
N ARG A 87 -10.66 -17.28 -23.68
CA ARG A 87 -11.94 -17.12 -22.97
C ARG A 87 -12.07 -15.75 -22.30
N PHE A 88 -10.94 -15.12 -21.95
CA PHE A 88 -10.88 -13.86 -21.24
C PHE A 88 -10.46 -12.66 -22.10
N GLY A 89 -10.47 -12.80 -23.43
CA GLY A 89 -10.02 -11.75 -24.35
C GLY A 89 -10.79 -10.41 -24.27
N GLY A 90 -11.94 -10.37 -23.60
CA GLY A 90 -12.70 -9.14 -23.33
C GLY A 90 -12.65 -8.66 -21.89
N LEU A 91 -11.94 -9.37 -21.00
CA LEU A 91 -11.83 -9.00 -19.60
C LEU A 91 -10.91 -7.81 -19.42
N MET A 92 -11.39 -6.77 -18.76
CA MET A 92 -10.56 -5.67 -18.29
C MET A 92 -9.87 -6.06 -16.98
N ILE A 93 -8.57 -5.74 -16.85
CA ILE A 93 -7.79 -6.05 -15.65
C ILE A 93 -7.06 -4.80 -15.16
N VAL A 94 -7.26 -4.45 -13.90
CA VAL A 94 -6.47 -3.44 -13.16
C VAL A 94 -5.50 -4.18 -12.25
N GLY A 95 -4.26 -4.22 -12.68
CA GLY A 95 -3.13 -4.90 -12.07
C GLY A 95 -2.08 -5.19 -13.14
N PRO A 96 -0.79 -4.99 -12.88
CA PRO A 96 0.27 -5.29 -13.83
C PRO A 96 0.39 -6.79 -14.08
N GLY A 97 0.95 -7.16 -15.23
CA GLY A 97 1.47 -8.50 -15.46
C GLY A 97 2.71 -8.77 -14.60
N LYS A 98 3.20 -10.00 -14.66
CA LYS A 98 4.34 -10.47 -13.87
C LYS A 98 5.59 -9.62 -14.08
N ASP A 99 5.83 -9.18 -15.31
CA ASP A 99 6.98 -8.34 -15.66
C ASP A 99 6.92 -6.95 -15.04
N GLY A 100 5.73 -6.41 -14.80
CA GLY A 100 5.52 -5.16 -14.08
C GLY A 100 5.52 -5.36 -12.57
N ALA A 101 4.93 -6.46 -12.11
CA ALA A 101 4.85 -6.79 -10.68
C ALA A 101 6.21 -7.09 -10.04
N ILE A 102 7.24 -7.36 -10.84
CA ILE A 102 8.62 -7.55 -10.37
C ILE A 102 9.19 -6.30 -9.68
N LEU A 103 8.65 -5.10 -9.93
CA LEU A 103 9.04 -3.88 -9.20
C LEU A 103 8.81 -4.00 -7.68
N GLU A 104 7.79 -4.75 -7.25
CA GLU A 104 7.57 -5.10 -5.83
C GLU A 104 8.17 -6.46 -5.50
N GLY A 105 8.11 -7.41 -6.43
CA GLY A 105 8.55 -8.79 -6.26
C GLY A 105 10.06 -8.96 -6.11
N SER A 106 10.88 -8.01 -6.61
CA SER A 106 12.34 -8.01 -6.47
C SER A 106 12.88 -6.61 -6.24
N LYS A 107 13.47 -6.41 -5.07
CA LYS A 107 14.12 -5.15 -4.70
C LYS A 107 15.37 -4.87 -5.52
N ASP A 108 16.10 -5.93 -5.88
CA ASP A 108 17.26 -5.86 -6.77
C ASP A 108 16.84 -5.35 -8.16
N PHE A 109 15.78 -5.92 -8.74
CA PHE A 109 15.24 -5.44 -10.01
C PHE A 109 14.80 -3.97 -9.92
N ALA A 110 14.05 -3.60 -8.86
CA ALA A 110 13.61 -2.22 -8.65
C ALA A 110 14.79 -1.24 -8.58
N LYS A 111 15.87 -1.61 -7.88
CA LYS A 111 17.10 -0.80 -7.81
C LYS A 111 17.77 -0.64 -9.17
N GLN A 112 17.94 -1.74 -9.91
CA GLN A 112 18.50 -1.69 -11.26
C GLN A 112 17.65 -0.86 -12.20
N PHE A 113 16.31 -0.98 -12.10
CA PHE A 113 15.36 -0.16 -12.86
C PHE A 113 15.53 1.33 -12.55
N MET A 114 15.58 1.71 -11.27
CA MET A 114 15.77 3.11 -10.86
C MET A 114 17.07 3.69 -11.38
N ILE A 115 18.18 2.97 -11.26
CA ILE A 115 19.49 3.41 -11.78
C ILE A 115 19.44 3.59 -13.31
N ARG A 116 18.89 2.61 -14.03
CA ARG A 116 18.80 2.62 -15.50
C ARG A 116 18.01 3.80 -16.04
N HIS A 117 16.97 4.22 -15.29
CA HIS A 117 16.08 5.32 -15.68
C HIS A 117 16.36 6.64 -14.95
N GLY A 118 17.46 6.74 -14.20
CA GLY A 118 17.88 7.97 -13.52
C GLY A 118 16.96 8.42 -12.39
N ILE A 119 16.23 7.47 -11.75
CA ILE A 119 15.30 7.75 -10.66
C ILE A 119 16.07 7.80 -9.34
N PRO A 120 15.90 8.88 -8.53
CA PRO A 120 16.63 9.05 -7.27
C PRO A 120 16.30 7.94 -6.27
N THR A 121 17.31 7.26 -5.74
CA THR A 121 17.18 6.22 -4.70
C THR A 121 18.48 6.13 -3.89
N ALA A 122 18.46 5.36 -2.80
CA ALA A 122 19.64 5.07 -1.98
C ALA A 122 20.73 4.33 -2.76
N GLY A 123 21.99 4.64 -2.47
CA GLY A 123 23.12 3.79 -2.88
C GLY A 123 22.94 2.38 -2.36
N TYR A 124 23.29 1.36 -3.15
CA TYR A 124 23.02 -0.03 -2.78
C TYR A 124 24.04 -1.02 -3.35
N MET A 125 24.03 -2.21 -2.77
CA MET A 125 24.72 -3.39 -3.30
C MET A 125 23.84 -4.63 -3.10
N THR A 126 23.68 -5.42 -4.15
CA THR A 126 23.01 -6.74 -4.04
C THR A 126 24.05 -7.81 -3.79
N VAL A 127 23.80 -8.65 -2.78
CA VAL A 127 24.69 -9.69 -2.30
C VAL A 127 24.02 -11.06 -2.42
N THR A 128 24.78 -12.02 -2.95
CA THR A 128 24.44 -13.44 -3.01
C THR A 128 25.30 -14.24 -2.03
N PRO A 129 24.95 -15.49 -1.67
CA PRO A 129 25.69 -16.30 -0.70
C PRO A 129 27.20 -16.49 -1.01
N ASP A 130 27.58 -16.48 -2.27
CA ASP A 130 28.98 -16.57 -2.74
C ASP A 130 29.75 -15.25 -2.61
N ARG A 131 29.06 -14.11 -2.38
CA ARG A 131 29.62 -12.76 -2.31
C ARG A 131 29.50 -12.10 -0.92
N VAL A 132 29.28 -12.86 0.14
CA VAL A 132 29.10 -12.35 1.53
C VAL A 132 30.22 -11.40 1.95
N LYS A 133 31.48 -11.74 1.66
CA LYS A 133 32.65 -10.92 2.03
C LYS A 133 32.63 -9.53 1.37
N GLU A 134 32.20 -9.45 0.11
CA GLU A 134 32.05 -8.18 -0.59
C GLU A 134 30.94 -7.34 0.05
N GLY A 135 29.82 -7.98 0.43
CA GLY A 135 28.73 -7.31 1.17
C GLY A 135 29.18 -6.76 2.51
N GLN A 136 29.97 -7.52 3.28
CA GLN A 136 30.55 -7.06 4.55
C GLN A 136 31.50 -5.87 4.36
N GLN A 137 32.32 -5.89 3.29
CA GLN A 137 33.18 -4.76 2.92
C GLN A 137 32.35 -3.53 2.53
N PHE A 138 31.29 -3.71 1.76
CA PHE A 138 30.40 -2.62 1.40
C PHE A 138 29.72 -1.99 2.62
N LEU A 139 29.20 -2.83 3.57
CA LEU A 139 28.67 -2.34 4.85
C LEU A 139 29.65 -1.43 5.58
N ALA A 140 30.94 -1.83 5.62
CA ALA A 140 31.99 -1.04 6.27
C ALA A 140 32.25 0.33 5.62
N THR A 141 31.78 0.58 4.40
CA THR A 141 31.87 1.89 3.72
C THR A 141 30.67 2.80 4.03
N LEU A 142 29.58 2.24 4.55
CA LEU A 142 28.35 2.98 4.85
C LEU A 142 28.41 3.61 6.26
N ARG A 143 27.52 4.55 6.48
CA ARG A 143 27.28 5.13 7.81
C ARG A 143 26.06 4.46 8.46
N PRO A 144 26.08 4.24 9.79
CA PRO A 144 24.93 3.68 10.49
C PRO A 144 23.72 4.67 10.43
N PRO A 145 22.48 4.15 10.55
CA PRO A 145 22.16 2.73 10.64
C PRO A 145 22.27 2.01 9.30
N TYR A 146 22.49 0.69 9.34
CA TYR A 146 22.67 -0.18 8.17
C TYR A 146 21.34 -0.79 7.75
N VAL A 147 21.03 -0.78 6.46
CA VAL A 147 19.76 -1.30 5.93
C VAL A 147 20.02 -2.56 5.11
N LEU A 148 19.41 -3.67 5.55
CA LEU A 148 19.43 -4.96 4.85
C LEU A 148 18.01 -5.33 4.44
N LYS A 149 17.80 -5.66 3.17
CA LYS A 149 16.49 -6.04 2.63
C LYS A 149 16.57 -7.40 1.94
N ALA A 150 15.74 -8.36 2.36
CA ALA A 150 15.52 -9.57 1.58
C ALA A 150 14.91 -9.20 0.21
N ASP A 151 15.41 -9.79 -0.86
CA ASP A 151 15.05 -9.39 -2.24
C ASP A 151 13.57 -9.68 -2.56
N GLY A 152 13.03 -10.83 -2.12
CA GLY A 152 11.65 -11.24 -2.39
C GLY A 152 10.62 -10.66 -1.42
N LEU A 153 9.35 -11.05 -1.63
CA LEU A 153 8.25 -10.76 -0.71
C LEU A 153 8.49 -11.45 0.64
N ALA A 154 8.43 -10.69 1.72
CA ALA A 154 8.65 -11.16 3.09
C ALA A 154 7.63 -10.58 4.08
N ALA A 155 6.43 -10.22 3.61
CA ALA A 155 5.31 -9.71 4.40
C ALA A 155 5.74 -8.57 5.38
N GLY A 156 6.56 -7.63 4.90
CA GLY A 156 7.07 -6.50 5.70
C GLY A 156 8.15 -6.86 6.73
N LYS A 157 8.56 -8.13 6.85
CA LYS A 157 9.55 -8.58 7.84
C LYS A 157 10.98 -8.69 7.28
N GLY A 158 11.15 -8.58 5.96
CA GLY A 158 12.42 -8.75 5.27
C GLY A 158 13.33 -7.53 5.28
N VAL A 159 13.01 -6.47 6.03
CA VAL A 159 13.82 -5.25 6.14
C VAL A 159 14.33 -5.11 7.56
N LEU A 160 15.66 -5.04 7.69
CA LEU A 160 16.36 -4.82 8.95
C LEU A 160 17.09 -3.49 8.90
N ILE A 161 16.96 -2.69 9.97
CA ILE A 161 17.68 -1.43 10.15
C ILE A 161 18.47 -1.58 11.45
N LEU A 162 19.80 -1.62 11.34
CA LEU A 162 20.70 -2.06 12.39
C LEU A 162 21.69 -0.94 12.75
N PRO A 163 21.87 -0.63 14.03
CA PRO A 163 22.75 0.47 14.45
C PRO A 163 24.24 0.13 14.39
N GLU A 164 24.60 -1.16 14.54
CA GLU A 164 25.99 -1.59 14.69
C GLU A 164 26.46 -2.39 13.48
N LEU A 165 27.71 -2.15 13.05
CA LEU A 165 28.32 -2.80 11.88
C LEU A 165 28.43 -4.32 12.05
N GLU A 166 28.91 -4.76 13.21
CA GLU A 166 29.11 -6.18 13.49
C GLU A 166 27.78 -6.93 13.49
N GLU A 167 26.72 -6.30 13.98
CA GLU A 167 25.36 -6.85 13.94
C GLU A 167 24.89 -6.95 12.49
N ALA A 168 25.07 -5.89 11.70
CA ALA A 168 24.67 -5.88 10.29
C ALA A 168 25.41 -6.95 9.46
N GLN A 169 26.70 -7.16 9.72
CA GLN A 169 27.50 -8.19 9.06
C GLN A 169 27.01 -9.60 9.41
N ARG A 170 26.71 -9.87 10.68
CA ARG A 170 26.14 -11.14 11.14
C ARG A 170 24.76 -11.39 10.54
N GLU A 171 23.87 -10.38 10.59
CA GLU A 171 22.53 -10.48 10.02
C GLU A 171 22.55 -10.72 8.50
N LEU A 172 23.49 -10.13 7.78
CA LEU A 172 23.69 -10.41 6.35
C LEU A 172 23.96 -11.91 6.10
N GLU A 173 24.82 -12.54 6.91
CA GLU A 173 25.09 -13.97 6.81
C GLU A 173 23.86 -14.82 7.14
N GLU A 174 23.12 -14.47 8.21
CA GLU A 174 21.89 -15.17 8.61
C GLU A 174 20.80 -15.07 7.54
N MET A 175 20.61 -13.88 6.96
CA MET A 175 19.64 -13.66 5.88
C MET A 175 19.99 -14.53 4.67
N LEU A 176 21.23 -14.48 4.20
CA LEU A 176 21.71 -15.29 3.07
C LEU A 176 21.72 -16.79 3.39
N GLY A 177 21.81 -17.17 4.66
CA GLY A 177 21.63 -18.52 5.16
C GLY A 177 20.19 -19.03 5.16
N GLY A 178 19.21 -18.20 4.73
CA GLY A 178 17.82 -18.62 4.55
C GLY A 178 16.85 -18.16 5.65
N LYS A 179 17.20 -17.15 6.45
CA LYS A 179 16.35 -16.61 7.53
C LYS A 179 14.92 -16.27 7.07
N PHE A 180 14.74 -15.80 5.83
CA PHE A 180 13.46 -15.49 5.21
C PHE A 180 13.11 -16.43 4.04
N GLY A 181 13.61 -17.67 4.08
CA GLY A 181 13.37 -18.67 3.03
C GLY A 181 13.89 -18.21 1.66
N LYS A 182 13.12 -18.47 0.61
CA LYS A 182 13.50 -18.09 -0.78
C LYS A 182 13.67 -16.58 -0.98
N ALA A 183 12.99 -15.74 -0.18
CA ALA A 183 13.08 -14.30 -0.28
C ALA A 183 14.49 -13.77 0.02
N SER A 184 15.27 -14.48 0.84
CA SER A 184 16.64 -14.11 1.19
C SER A 184 17.72 -14.85 0.40
N SER A 185 17.40 -15.43 -0.76
CA SER A 185 18.42 -15.94 -1.69
C SER A 185 19.37 -14.86 -2.20
N ARG A 186 18.94 -13.60 -2.11
CA ARG A 186 19.70 -12.36 -2.32
C ARG A 186 19.33 -11.35 -1.24
N VAL A 187 20.26 -10.51 -0.85
CA VAL A 187 20.06 -9.41 0.10
C VAL A 187 20.50 -8.10 -0.57
N VAL A 188 19.66 -7.10 -0.55
CA VAL A 188 20.00 -5.76 -0.97
C VAL A 188 20.43 -4.97 0.26
N ILE A 189 21.68 -4.52 0.28
CA ILE A 189 22.23 -3.60 1.27
C ILE A 189 22.01 -2.18 0.72
N GLU A 190 21.46 -1.30 1.54
CA GLU A 190 21.20 0.09 1.14
C GLU A 190 21.81 1.10 2.12
N GLU A 191 22.19 2.24 1.58
CA GLU A 191 22.41 3.45 2.37
C GLU A 191 21.12 3.84 3.09
N PHE A 192 21.21 4.21 4.37
CA PHE A 192 20.05 4.73 5.10
C PHE A 192 19.70 6.14 4.63
N LEU A 193 18.48 6.32 4.15
CA LEU A 193 17.97 7.63 3.77
C LEU A 193 17.40 8.36 4.99
N HIS A 194 17.94 9.54 5.28
CA HIS A 194 17.42 10.42 6.33
C HIS A 194 16.35 11.35 5.76
N GLY A 195 15.25 11.54 6.52
CA GLY A 195 14.16 12.43 6.11
C GLY A 195 12.83 12.03 6.72
N ILE A 196 11.75 12.43 6.07
CA ILE A 196 10.39 12.07 6.43
C ILE A 196 9.80 11.18 5.34
N GLU A 197 9.32 10.01 5.70
CA GLU A 197 8.66 9.10 4.75
C GLU A 197 7.33 9.69 4.26
N ILE A 198 7.06 9.47 2.99
CA ILE A 198 5.81 9.82 2.32
C ILE A 198 5.51 8.80 1.23
N SER A 199 4.25 8.44 1.11
CA SER A 199 3.74 7.58 0.05
C SER A 199 3.04 8.42 -1.02
N VAL A 200 3.35 8.17 -2.29
CA VAL A 200 2.65 8.76 -3.43
C VAL A 200 2.05 7.64 -4.27
N PHE A 201 0.85 7.84 -4.75
CA PHE A 201 0.11 6.85 -5.50
C PHE A 201 -0.19 7.35 -6.90
N ALA A 202 0.00 6.50 -7.88
CA ALA A 202 -0.45 6.75 -9.25
C ALA A 202 -1.22 5.54 -9.78
N ILE A 203 -2.12 5.80 -10.73
CA ILE A 203 -2.67 4.79 -11.61
C ILE A 203 -2.16 5.07 -13.02
N THR A 204 -1.76 4.03 -13.75
CA THR A 204 -1.20 4.18 -15.09
C THR A 204 -1.72 3.10 -16.04
N ASP A 205 -1.83 3.44 -17.31
CA ASP A 205 -2.15 2.54 -18.42
C ASP A 205 -0.88 2.13 -19.21
N GLY A 206 0.31 2.43 -18.65
CA GLY A 206 1.61 2.16 -19.27
C GLY A 206 2.08 3.24 -20.24
N LYS A 207 1.26 4.27 -20.49
CA LYS A 207 1.60 5.44 -21.33
C LYS A 207 1.42 6.73 -20.58
N ASP A 208 0.25 6.85 -19.97
CA ASP A 208 -0.19 8.00 -19.19
C ASP A 208 -0.46 7.58 -17.75
N TYR A 209 -0.57 8.58 -16.86
CA TYR A 209 -0.83 8.34 -15.43
C TYR A 209 -1.69 9.44 -14.83
N LYS A 210 -2.36 9.12 -13.71
CA LYS A 210 -2.96 10.10 -12.80
C LYS A 210 -2.38 9.89 -11.41
N ILE A 211 -1.90 10.96 -10.77
CA ILE A 211 -1.39 10.94 -9.40
C ILE A 211 -2.59 11.02 -8.46
N LEU A 212 -2.87 9.93 -7.74
CA LEU A 212 -4.02 9.80 -6.83
C LEU A 212 -3.83 10.56 -5.50
N GLY A 213 -2.67 11.20 -5.32
CA GLY A 213 -2.32 11.95 -4.14
C GLY A 213 -1.21 11.31 -3.32
N SER A 214 -0.97 11.89 -2.16
CA SER A 214 0.03 11.44 -1.20
C SER A 214 -0.60 11.08 0.14
N ALA A 215 0.06 10.20 0.89
CA ALA A 215 -0.27 9.90 2.27
C ALA A 215 1.02 9.69 3.09
N LYS A 216 0.93 9.89 4.39
CA LYS A 216 1.94 9.42 5.34
C LYS A 216 1.32 8.35 6.22
N ASP A 217 1.93 7.18 6.27
CA ASP A 217 1.58 6.09 7.16
C ASP A 217 2.44 6.10 8.45
N TYR A 218 2.04 5.28 9.42
CA TYR A 218 2.68 5.15 10.72
C TYR A 218 2.96 3.67 10.97
N LYS A 219 4.18 3.21 10.64
CA LYS A 219 4.55 1.79 10.60
C LYS A 219 4.82 1.15 11.95
N ARG A 220 5.26 1.92 12.95
CA ARG A 220 5.57 1.39 14.28
C ARG A 220 4.30 1.20 15.11
N VAL A 221 4.27 0.12 15.91
CA VAL A 221 3.09 -0.21 16.74
C VAL A 221 2.88 0.76 17.90
N GLY A 222 3.95 1.33 18.45
CA GLY A 222 3.93 2.21 19.59
C GLY A 222 3.96 3.70 19.23
N GLU A 223 3.44 4.52 20.13
CA GLU A 223 3.51 5.98 20.05
C GLU A 223 4.96 6.46 19.99
N GLY A 224 5.21 7.61 19.33
CA GLY A 224 6.56 8.13 19.10
C GLY A 224 7.41 7.25 18.17
N ASP A 225 6.77 6.49 17.28
CA ASP A 225 7.43 5.56 16.35
C ASP A 225 8.33 4.54 17.05
N THR A 226 7.81 3.92 18.12
CA THR A 226 8.51 2.92 18.91
C THR A 226 7.96 1.50 18.68
N GLY A 227 8.71 0.50 19.10
CA GLY A 227 8.31 -0.90 19.02
C GLY A 227 8.49 -1.52 17.63
N LEU A 228 7.77 -2.60 17.37
CA LEU A 228 7.87 -3.39 16.14
C LEU A 228 7.23 -2.70 14.94
N ASN A 229 7.74 -3.00 13.75
CA ASN A 229 7.09 -2.66 12.48
C ASN A 229 5.77 -3.42 12.32
N THR A 230 4.79 -2.76 11.74
CA THR A 230 3.46 -3.28 11.43
C THR A 230 3.14 -3.05 9.96
N GLY A 231 1.94 -3.43 9.53
CA GLY A 231 1.41 -3.03 8.22
C GLY A 231 0.96 -1.56 8.14
N GLY A 232 0.98 -0.82 9.26
CA GLY A 232 0.53 0.56 9.39
C GLY A 232 -0.54 0.71 10.46
N MET A 233 -0.36 1.72 11.33
CA MET A 233 -1.24 2.02 12.48
C MET A 233 -2.17 3.21 12.23
N GLY A 234 -2.06 3.83 11.07
CA GLY A 234 -2.85 4.96 10.63
C GLY A 234 -2.20 5.67 9.45
N ALA A 235 -2.93 6.61 8.86
CA ALA A 235 -2.44 7.42 7.76
C ALA A 235 -3.11 8.80 7.71
N VAL A 236 -2.45 9.75 7.06
CA VAL A 236 -2.92 11.12 6.80
C VAL A 236 -2.76 11.44 5.32
N SER A 237 -3.77 12.01 4.68
CA SER A 237 -3.75 12.49 3.30
C SER A 237 -4.55 13.80 3.16
N PRO A 238 -4.06 14.83 2.41
CA PRO A 238 -2.73 14.96 1.87
C PRO A 238 -1.70 15.17 2.97
N VAL A 239 -0.41 15.09 2.60
CA VAL A 239 0.68 15.32 3.55
C VAL A 239 1.03 16.81 3.57
N PRO A 240 0.99 17.51 4.73
CA PRO A 240 1.09 18.98 4.79
C PRO A 240 2.40 19.58 4.26
N PHE A 241 3.51 18.81 4.29
CA PHE A 241 4.78 19.29 3.77
C PHE A 241 4.97 19.05 2.27
N ALA A 242 4.10 18.26 1.63
CA ALA A 242 4.12 17.99 0.20
C ALA A 242 3.51 19.17 -0.58
N ASP A 243 4.24 20.28 -0.63
CA ASP A 243 3.88 21.48 -1.37
C ASP A 243 4.00 21.29 -2.90
N GLU A 244 3.61 22.31 -3.66
CA GLU A 244 3.64 22.24 -5.13
C GLU A 244 5.03 21.94 -5.69
N GLU A 245 6.09 22.50 -5.08
CA GLU A 245 7.47 22.25 -5.53
C GLU A 245 7.87 20.81 -5.27
N PHE A 246 7.59 20.27 -4.10
CA PHE A 246 7.86 18.87 -3.78
C PHE A 246 7.09 17.94 -4.73
N ASN A 247 5.78 18.17 -4.92
CA ASN A 247 4.95 17.37 -5.82
C ASN A 247 5.45 17.43 -7.27
N ARG A 248 5.88 18.60 -7.75
CA ARG A 248 6.49 18.73 -9.07
C ARG A 248 7.78 17.90 -9.19
N LYS A 249 8.67 17.94 -8.17
CA LYS A 249 9.88 17.11 -8.15
C LYS A 249 9.56 15.61 -8.15
N VAL A 250 8.54 15.18 -7.38
CA VAL A 250 8.07 13.79 -7.38
C VAL A 250 7.61 13.38 -8.77
N GLU A 251 6.78 14.21 -9.40
CA GLU A 251 6.30 13.92 -10.76
C GLU A 251 7.43 13.87 -11.78
N GLU A 252 8.28 14.91 -11.85
CA GLU A 252 9.32 15.05 -12.86
C GLU A 252 10.47 14.05 -12.72
N ARG A 253 10.86 13.72 -11.46
CA ARG A 253 12.04 12.90 -11.18
C ARG A 253 11.74 11.45 -10.87
N ILE A 254 10.49 11.12 -10.55
CA ILE A 254 10.11 9.79 -10.07
C ILE A 254 8.96 9.21 -10.88
N VAL A 255 7.76 9.80 -10.83
CA VAL A 255 6.56 9.20 -11.43
C VAL A 255 6.70 9.10 -12.94
N ARG A 256 7.00 10.21 -13.62
CA ARG A 256 7.17 10.26 -15.07
C ARG A 256 8.30 9.34 -15.56
N PRO A 257 9.53 9.42 -15.00
CA PRO A 257 10.61 8.50 -15.40
C PRO A 257 10.29 7.03 -15.14
N THR A 258 9.46 6.72 -14.11
CA THR A 258 9.01 5.34 -13.85
C THR A 258 8.09 4.86 -14.97
N VAL A 259 7.05 5.61 -15.33
CA VAL A 259 6.10 5.21 -16.39
C VAL A 259 6.79 5.16 -17.77
N GLU A 260 7.61 6.16 -18.08
CA GLU A 260 8.41 6.16 -19.31
C GLU A 260 9.44 5.02 -19.35
N GLY A 261 10.04 4.70 -18.19
CA GLY A 261 10.99 3.59 -18.04
C GLY A 261 10.35 2.24 -18.28
N LEU A 262 9.16 2.00 -17.70
CA LEU A 262 8.38 0.79 -17.96
C LEU A 262 8.09 0.61 -19.44
N LYS A 263 7.61 1.67 -20.08
CA LYS A 263 7.36 1.67 -21.54
C LYS A 263 8.62 1.41 -22.35
N LYS A 264 9.75 2.02 -21.98
CA LYS A 264 11.04 1.86 -22.66
C LYS A 264 11.60 0.45 -22.52
N ASP A 265 11.37 -0.18 -21.37
CA ASP A 265 11.75 -1.57 -21.11
C ASP A 265 10.77 -2.59 -21.72
N GLY A 266 9.70 -2.14 -22.40
CA GLY A 266 8.71 -2.98 -23.05
C GLY A 266 7.72 -3.65 -22.09
N ILE A 267 7.59 -3.14 -20.87
CA ILE A 267 6.69 -3.67 -19.84
C ILE A 267 5.30 -3.06 -20.01
N ASP A 268 4.29 -3.89 -20.31
CA ASP A 268 2.87 -3.48 -20.36
C ASP A 268 2.31 -3.38 -18.95
N TYR A 269 2.36 -2.18 -18.40
CA TYR A 269 1.90 -1.91 -17.03
C TYR A 269 0.51 -1.25 -17.04
N ARG A 270 -0.48 -1.86 -16.36
CA ARG A 270 -1.82 -1.28 -16.19
C ARG A 270 -2.29 -1.47 -14.76
N GLY A 271 -2.35 -0.41 -14.00
CA GLY A 271 -2.76 -0.48 -12.60
C GLY A 271 -2.10 0.56 -11.73
N PHE A 272 -2.10 0.29 -10.44
CA PHE A 272 -1.53 1.19 -9.45
C PHE A 272 -0.02 1.05 -9.32
N ILE A 273 0.65 2.15 -9.04
CA ILE A 273 2.03 2.20 -8.55
C ILE A 273 2.02 3.00 -7.25
N PHE A 274 2.49 2.39 -6.20
CA PHE A 274 2.82 3.03 -4.93
C PHE A 274 4.30 3.34 -4.91
N PHE A 275 4.64 4.58 -4.67
CA PHE A 275 6.00 5.09 -4.51
C PHE A 275 6.23 5.36 -3.02
N GLY A 276 6.99 4.50 -2.34
CA GLY A 276 7.52 4.79 -1.01
C GLY A 276 8.71 5.73 -1.13
N LEU A 277 8.59 6.93 -0.61
CA LEU A 277 9.58 8.00 -0.79
C LEU A 277 10.13 8.47 0.54
N MET A 278 11.41 8.89 0.54
CA MET A 278 12.02 9.68 1.59
C MET A 278 12.13 11.13 1.12
N ASN A 279 11.52 12.06 1.86
CA ASN A 279 11.71 13.48 1.68
C ASN A 279 12.99 13.93 2.40
N LYS A 280 14.05 14.21 1.65
CA LYS A 280 15.36 14.67 2.14
C LYS A 280 15.44 16.20 2.03
N GLY A 281 14.75 16.92 2.93
CA GLY A 281 14.80 18.39 2.91
C GLY A 281 14.22 19.03 1.65
N GLY A 282 13.16 18.47 1.09
CA GLY A 282 12.49 18.92 -0.14
C GLY A 282 12.95 18.21 -1.41
N ASP A 283 13.87 17.22 -1.32
CA ASP A 283 14.28 16.38 -2.44
C ASP A 283 13.80 14.94 -2.22
N PRO A 284 12.89 14.40 -3.06
CA PRO A 284 12.39 13.05 -2.93
C PRO A 284 13.39 12.00 -3.46
N ALA A 285 13.49 10.88 -2.76
CA ALA A 285 14.20 9.68 -3.20
C ALA A 285 13.34 8.44 -2.96
N VAL A 286 13.35 7.48 -3.88
CA VAL A 286 12.55 6.26 -3.77
C VAL A 286 13.18 5.29 -2.77
N ILE A 287 12.38 4.83 -1.82
CA ILE A 287 12.70 3.75 -0.87
C ILE A 287 12.35 2.41 -1.50
N GLU A 288 11.12 2.33 -2.06
CA GLU A 288 10.56 1.11 -2.66
C GLU A 288 9.39 1.41 -3.59
N TYR A 289 9.07 0.46 -4.45
CA TYR A 289 7.81 0.39 -5.19
C TYR A 289 6.90 -0.67 -4.61
N ASN A 290 5.59 -0.42 -4.68
CA ASN A 290 4.59 -1.47 -4.59
C ASN A 290 3.65 -1.37 -5.81
N VAL A 291 3.21 -2.50 -6.33
CA VAL A 291 2.43 -2.56 -7.60
C VAL A 291 0.92 -2.59 -7.36
N ARG A 292 0.51 -2.09 -6.22
CA ARG A 292 -0.85 -2.00 -5.70
C ARG A 292 -0.96 -0.81 -4.75
N MET A 293 -2.16 -0.52 -4.30
CA MET A 293 -2.39 0.50 -3.26
C MET A 293 -1.87 0.05 -1.89
N GLY A 294 -1.56 1.00 -1.02
CA GLY A 294 -1.17 0.75 0.37
C GLY A 294 -2.34 0.40 1.29
N ASP A 295 -2.03 -0.06 2.47
CA ASP A 295 -2.97 -0.34 3.56
C ASP A 295 -2.27 0.02 4.89
N PRO A 296 -2.65 1.16 5.57
CA PRO A 296 -3.95 1.81 5.51
C PRO A 296 -4.03 3.10 4.65
N GLU A 297 -3.16 3.32 3.70
CA GLU A 297 -3.18 4.56 2.90
C GLU A 297 -4.41 4.63 1.97
N THR A 298 -4.90 3.50 1.48
CA THR A 298 -6.11 3.45 0.63
C THR A 298 -7.31 4.02 1.36
N GLU A 299 -7.40 3.83 2.66
CA GLU A 299 -8.46 4.28 3.55
C GLU A 299 -8.49 5.81 3.74
N VAL A 300 -7.47 6.51 3.26
CA VAL A 300 -7.44 7.99 3.23
C VAL A 300 -7.37 8.56 1.81
N VAL A 301 -6.85 7.79 0.85
CA VAL A 301 -6.73 8.23 -0.56
C VAL A 301 -8.04 8.03 -1.31
N MET A 302 -8.67 6.86 -1.21
CA MET A 302 -9.93 6.57 -1.91
C MET A 302 -11.09 7.47 -1.49
N PRO A 303 -11.29 7.81 -0.20
CA PRO A 303 -12.29 8.79 0.18
C PRO A 303 -12.12 10.15 -0.50
N ARG A 304 -10.88 10.59 -0.73
CA ARG A 304 -10.58 11.87 -1.39
C ARG A 304 -10.74 11.84 -2.92
N LEU A 305 -10.82 10.67 -3.54
CA LEU A 305 -11.04 10.57 -4.98
C LEU A 305 -12.48 10.97 -5.32
N LYS A 306 -12.67 12.10 -6.02
CA LYS A 306 -14.01 12.57 -6.48
C LYS A 306 -14.41 11.90 -7.79
N THR A 307 -13.44 11.67 -8.66
CA THR A 307 -13.65 10.99 -9.96
C THR A 307 -14.24 9.58 -9.75
N ASP A 308 -15.09 9.18 -10.68
CA ASP A 308 -15.63 7.81 -10.74
C ASP A 308 -14.49 6.80 -10.95
N ILE A 309 -14.33 5.91 -9.97
CA ILE A 309 -13.22 4.95 -10.01
C ILE A 309 -13.36 3.92 -11.13
N LEU A 310 -14.60 3.54 -11.53
CA LEU A 310 -14.80 2.61 -12.63
C LEU A 310 -14.50 3.24 -14.00
N GLU A 311 -14.66 4.55 -14.14
CA GLU A 311 -14.19 5.27 -15.33
C GLU A 311 -12.67 5.26 -15.42
N LEU A 312 -11.97 5.48 -14.30
CA LEU A 312 -10.51 5.39 -14.25
C LEU A 312 -10.02 3.98 -14.53
N PHE A 313 -10.67 2.97 -13.98
CA PHE A 313 -10.29 1.56 -14.18
C PHE A 313 -10.50 1.11 -15.63
N GLU A 314 -11.65 1.47 -16.23
CA GLU A 314 -11.92 1.20 -17.64
C GLU A 314 -10.88 1.90 -18.54
N ALA A 315 -10.60 3.18 -18.29
CA ALA A 315 -9.61 3.93 -19.04
C ALA A 315 -8.19 3.34 -18.88
N THR A 316 -7.82 2.91 -17.67
CA THR A 316 -6.54 2.24 -17.40
C THR A 316 -6.43 0.94 -18.18
N ALA A 317 -7.46 0.07 -18.11
CA ALA A 317 -7.44 -1.21 -18.78
C ALA A 317 -7.42 -1.09 -20.31
N LEU A 318 -8.06 -0.04 -20.85
CA LEU A 318 -8.17 0.20 -22.30
C LEU A 318 -7.07 1.10 -22.88
N GLY A 319 -6.10 1.59 -22.08
CA GLY A 319 -5.03 2.48 -22.54
C GLY A 319 -5.53 3.86 -22.98
N LYS A 320 -6.52 4.41 -22.26
CA LYS A 320 -7.20 5.70 -22.53
C LYS A 320 -7.14 6.67 -21.36
N LEU A 321 -6.20 6.51 -20.46
CA LEU A 321 -6.13 7.27 -19.22
C LEU A 321 -5.82 8.77 -19.45
N ALA A 322 -5.15 9.11 -20.57
CA ALA A 322 -4.88 10.51 -20.94
C ALA A 322 -6.14 11.37 -20.96
N ASP A 323 -7.22 10.85 -21.55
CA ASP A 323 -8.49 11.57 -21.78
C ASP A 323 -9.42 11.57 -20.55
N SER A 324 -9.05 10.87 -19.47
CA SER A 324 -9.88 10.75 -18.27
C SER A 324 -9.84 12.04 -17.45
N ALA A 325 -11.02 12.53 -17.04
CA ALA A 325 -11.13 13.53 -16.00
C ALA A 325 -10.52 13.01 -14.69
N PHE A 326 -9.98 13.92 -13.88
CA PHE A 326 -9.40 13.54 -12.60
C PHE A 326 -9.56 14.68 -11.59
N GLU A 327 -10.16 14.37 -10.45
CA GLU A 327 -10.40 15.34 -9.39
C GLU A 327 -10.27 14.68 -8.01
N LEU A 328 -9.60 15.37 -7.09
CA LEU A 328 -9.46 14.98 -5.68
C LEU A 328 -10.19 15.99 -4.79
N ASP A 329 -10.69 15.52 -3.65
CA ASP A 329 -11.15 16.38 -2.56
C ASP A 329 -9.93 17.03 -1.88
N GLU A 330 -9.97 18.33 -1.72
CA GLU A 330 -8.88 19.11 -1.11
C GLU A 330 -8.80 18.96 0.41
N ARG A 331 -9.87 18.47 1.04
CA ARG A 331 -9.90 18.23 2.50
C ARG A 331 -8.89 17.17 2.91
N TYR A 332 -8.44 17.29 4.15
CA TYR A 332 -7.70 16.23 4.80
C TYR A 332 -8.59 15.03 5.07
N CYS A 333 -8.04 13.84 4.89
CA CYS A 333 -8.60 12.58 5.38
C CYS A 333 -7.56 11.91 6.25
N THR A 334 -7.95 11.48 7.43
CA THR A 334 -7.06 10.79 8.39
C THR A 334 -7.69 9.47 8.78
N THR A 335 -6.88 8.45 9.00
CA THR A 335 -7.35 7.15 9.48
C THR A 335 -6.55 6.69 10.70
N VAL A 336 -7.24 6.05 11.64
CA VAL A 336 -6.67 5.41 12.83
C VAL A 336 -6.98 3.93 12.78
N MET A 337 -5.94 3.11 12.80
CA MET A 337 -6.07 1.64 12.75
C MET A 337 -6.27 1.08 14.16
N LEU A 338 -7.36 0.33 14.35
CA LEU A 338 -7.64 -0.44 15.54
C LEU A 338 -7.07 -1.85 15.38
N VAL A 339 -6.30 -2.29 16.35
CA VAL A 339 -5.59 -3.57 16.30
C VAL A 339 -5.95 -4.46 17.50
N ALA A 340 -5.86 -5.77 17.28
CA ALA A 340 -6.04 -6.77 18.33
C ALA A 340 -4.87 -6.72 19.33
N GLY A 341 -5.16 -6.98 20.58
CA GLY A 341 -4.14 -7.04 21.64
C GLY A 341 -3.08 -8.09 21.32
N GLY A 342 -1.81 -7.68 21.43
CA GLY A 342 -0.65 -8.49 21.06
C GLY A 342 -0.13 -8.30 19.63
N TYR A 343 -0.88 -7.64 18.75
CA TYR A 343 -0.41 -7.30 17.39
C TYR A 343 0.84 -6.38 17.45
N PRO A 344 1.89 -6.56 16.61
CA PRO A 344 2.01 -7.48 15.46
C PRO A 344 2.48 -8.90 15.81
N GLY A 345 2.59 -9.27 17.09
CA GLY A 345 2.85 -10.63 17.56
C GLY A 345 1.60 -11.50 17.52
N SER A 346 1.48 -12.42 18.49
CA SER A 346 0.31 -13.31 18.61
C SER A 346 -0.89 -12.55 19.16
N TYR A 347 -2.07 -12.77 18.60
CA TYR A 347 -3.32 -12.15 19.01
C TYR A 347 -4.49 -13.13 18.94
N GLU A 348 -5.53 -12.87 19.75
CA GLU A 348 -6.78 -13.62 19.72
C GLU A 348 -7.69 -13.14 18.58
N LYS A 349 -8.49 -14.08 18.04
CA LYS A 349 -9.54 -13.82 17.05
C LYS A 349 -10.90 -14.20 17.62
N GLY A 350 -11.99 -13.72 17.02
CA GLY A 350 -13.35 -14.06 17.39
C GLY A 350 -13.93 -13.20 18.51
N ASN A 351 -13.29 -12.09 18.87
CA ASN A 351 -13.83 -11.15 19.84
C ASN A 351 -14.91 -10.28 19.19
N VAL A 352 -16.05 -10.12 19.86
CA VAL A 352 -17.18 -9.32 19.39
C VAL A 352 -16.78 -7.85 19.31
N ILE A 353 -17.11 -7.21 18.19
CA ILE A 353 -16.90 -5.78 17.95
C ILE A 353 -18.23 -5.06 18.22
N THR A 354 -18.21 -4.04 19.06
CA THR A 354 -19.38 -3.26 19.43
C THR A 354 -19.19 -1.79 19.09
N GLY A 355 -20.29 -1.04 19.00
CA GLY A 355 -20.29 0.41 18.80
C GLY A 355 -20.35 0.86 17.34
N LEU A 356 -20.41 -0.05 16.37
CA LEU A 356 -20.47 0.29 14.94
C LEU A 356 -21.66 1.17 14.59
N ASP A 357 -22.82 0.96 15.22
CA ASP A 357 -24.03 1.75 14.99
C ASP A 357 -23.96 3.18 15.56
N ASN A 358 -22.95 3.47 16.38
CA ASN A 358 -22.75 4.77 17.02
C ASN A 358 -21.79 5.69 16.25
N ILE A 359 -21.35 5.28 15.08
CA ILE A 359 -20.37 6.04 14.28
C ILE A 359 -21.07 7.18 13.53
N GLU A 360 -20.54 8.39 13.67
CA GLU A 360 -21.08 9.60 13.05
C GLU A 360 -19.98 10.40 12.37
N GLY A 361 -20.18 10.75 11.09
CA GLY A 361 -19.26 11.62 10.35
C GLY A 361 -17.88 10.99 10.05
N SER A 362 -17.74 9.68 10.20
CA SER A 362 -16.56 8.90 9.82
C SER A 362 -16.95 7.70 8.99
N ILE A 363 -15.99 7.16 8.25
CA ILE A 363 -16.10 5.91 7.52
C ILE A 363 -15.31 4.86 8.30
N VAL A 364 -15.91 3.71 8.58
CA VAL A 364 -15.20 2.59 9.20
C VAL A 364 -14.90 1.55 8.13
N PHE A 365 -13.63 1.39 7.83
CA PHE A 365 -13.15 0.34 6.93
C PHE A 365 -12.76 -0.90 7.73
N HIS A 366 -13.39 -2.03 7.39
CA HIS A 366 -13.08 -3.32 7.99
C HIS A 366 -11.82 -3.90 7.34
N ALA A 367 -10.91 -4.39 8.16
CA ALA A 367 -9.75 -5.17 7.74
C ALA A 367 -9.92 -6.62 8.20
N GLY A 368 -9.28 -7.01 9.29
CA GLY A 368 -9.38 -8.35 9.82
C GLY A 368 -10.68 -8.59 10.59
N THR A 369 -11.80 -8.67 9.91
CA THR A 369 -13.12 -8.93 10.50
C THR A 369 -13.85 -10.05 9.78
N LYS A 370 -14.77 -10.70 10.47
CA LYS A 370 -15.74 -11.66 9.91
C LYS A 370 -17.09 -11.49 10.58
N GLU A 371 -18.14 -11.91 9.89
CA GLU A 371 -19.48 -12.04 10.45
C GLU A 371 -19.75 -13.48 10.85
N ALA A 372 -20.31 -13.68 12.02
CA ALA A 372 -20.83 -14.95 12.49
C ALA A 372 -22.00 -14.71 13.46
N ASP A 373 -23.07 -15.46 13.31
CA ASP A 373 -24.27 -15.42 14.17
C ASP A 373 -24.85 -13.99 14.35
N GLY A 374 -24.80 -13.18 13.25
CA GLY A 374 -25.28 -11.80 13.25
C GLY A 374 -24.39 -10.82 14.02
N GLN A 375 -23.19 -11.22 14.39
CA GLN A 375 -22.20 -10.40 15.07
C GLN A 375 -20.95 -10.17 14.20
N ILE A 376 -20.34 -9.00 14.32
CA ILE A 376 -19.05 -8.71 13.70
C ILE A 376 -17.96 -9.08 14.71
N LEU A 377 -17.02 -9.92 14.28
CA LEU A 377 -15.95 -10.47 15.10
C LEU A 377 -14.58 -10.09 14.55
N THR A 378 -13.59 -9.96 15.44
CA THR A 378 -12.18 -9.84 15.03
C THR A 378 -11.71 -11.12 14.33
N ASN A 379 -10.94 -10.99 13.26
CA ASN A 379 -10.40 -12.11 12.48
C ASN A 379 -8.95 -11.87 12.00
N GLY A 380 -8.33 -10.76 12.39
CA GLY A 380 -6.98 -10.38 12.03
C GLY A 380 -6.34 -9.47 13.07
N GLY A 381 -5.05 -9.18 12.91
CA GLY A 381 -4.31 -8.30 13.80
C GLY A 381 -4.71 -6.84 13.66
N ARG A 382 -4.73 -6.30 12.42
CA ARG A 382 -5.39 -5.04 12.10
C ARG A 382 -6.86 -5.34 11.86
N VAL A 383 -7.73 -4.70 12.63
CA VAL A 383 -9.16 -5.06 12.70
C VAL A 383 -10.01 -4.08 11.90
N MET A 384 -9.88 -2.79 12.18
CA MET A 384 -10.66 -1.73 11.53
C MET A 384 -9.85 -0.45 11.42
N ALA A 385 -10.16 0.35 10.40
CA ALA A 385 -9.64 1.70 10.22
C ALA A 385 -10.79 2.73 10.30
N VAL A 386 -10.63 3.77 11.12
CA VAL A 386 -11.62 4.84 11.26
C VAL A 386 -11.14 6.08 10.52
N SER A 387 -11.77 6.37 9.38
CA SER A 387 -11.38 7.44 8.46
C SER A 387 -12.33 8.63 8.56
N SER A 388 -11.78 9.84 8.62
CA SER A 388 -12.58 11.06 8.75
C SER A 388 -12.04 12.20 7.93
N PHE A 389 -12.92 13.06 7.45
CA PHE A 389 -12.58 14.29 6.74
C PHE A 389 -12.50 15.50 7.68
N GLY A 390 -11.69 16.48 7.29
CA GLY A 390 -11.63 17.78 7.92
C GLY A 390 -11.03 18.83 6.98
N THR A 391 -11.44 20.09 7.08
CA THR A 391 -10.81 21.21 6.35
C THR A 391 -9.40 21.50 6.90
N GLN A 392 -9.14 21.08 8.14
CA GLN A 392 -7.85 21.04 8.77
C GLN A 392 -7.57 19.58 9.21
N MET A 393 -6.29 19.18 9.20
CA MET A 393 -5.87 17.85 9.59
C MET A 393 -6.28 17.52 11.03
N GLU A 394 -6.14 18.49 11.93
CA GLU A 394 -6.50 18.38 13.34
C GLU A 394 -7.98 18.10 13.55
N GLN A 395 -8.86 18.67 12.70
CA GLN A 395 -10.29 18.39 12.73
C GLN A 395 -10.59 16.96 12.30
N ALA A 396 -9.93 16.48 11.22
CA ALA A 396 -10.08 15.12 10.75
C ALA A 396 -9.62 14.11 11.83
N LEU A 397 -8.45 14.34 12.45
CA LEU A 397 -7.94 13.52 13.55
C LEU A 397 -8.89 13.51 14.75
N LYS A 398 -9.35 14.66 15.18
CA LYS A 398 -10.32 14.78 16.29
C LYS A 398 -11.57 13.95 16.02
N GLN A 399 -12.08 14.00 14.79
CA GLN A 399 -13.27 13.23 14.38
C GLN A 399 -12.98 11.73 14.36
N SER A 400 -11.81 11.31 13.83
CA SER A 400 -11.42 9.90 13.85
C SER A 400 -11.32 9.35 15.28
N TYR A 401 -10.63 10.06 16.17
CA TYR A 401 -10.49 9.63 17.57
C TYR A 401 -11.80 9.64 18.35
N ALA A 402 -12.69 10.60 18.07
CA ALA A 402 -14.03 10.63 18.71
C ALA A 402 -14.84 9.38 18.36
N ASN A 403 -14.72 8.86 17.14
CA ASN A 403 -15.39 7.63 16.72
C ASN A 403 -14.63 6.36 17.13
N VAL A 404 -13.30 6.39 17.20
CA VAL A 404 -12.49 5.31 17.81
C VAL A 404 -12.96 5.02 19.24
N ALA A 405 -13.23 6.07 20.02
CA ALA A 405 -13.69 5.94 21.41
C ALA A 405 -15.10 5.30 21.54
N ARG A 406 -15.87 5.22 20.46
CA ARG A 406 -17.19 4.57 20.43
C ARG A 406 -17.12 3.07 20.10
N LEU A 407 -16.00 2.62 19.53
CA LEU A 407 -15.77 1.22 19.17
C LEU A 407 -15.09 0.47 20.31
N SER A 408 -15.42 -0.81 20.45
CA SER A 408 -14.78 -1.65 21.44
C SER A 408 -14.75 -3.13 21.02
N PHE A 409 -13.64 -3.78 21.31
CA PHE A 409 -13.47 -5.23 21.35
C PHE A 409 -12.37 -5.56 22.36
N LYS A 410 -12.30 -6.83 22.79
CA LYS A 410 -11.35 -7.28 23.82
C LYS A 410 -9.92 -6.92 23.45
N ASP A 411 -9.19 -6.29 24.38
CA ASP A 411 -7.78 -5.87 24.25
C ASP A 411 -7.49 -5.00 23.03
N MET A 412 -8.48 -4.18 22.60
CA MET A 412 -8.32 -3.23 21.52
C MET A 412 -7.19 -2.22 21.79
N SER A 413 -6.33 -2.02 20.81
CA SER A 413 -5.25 -1.04 20.87
C SER A 413 -5.20 -0.18 19.60
N TYR A 414 -4.64 1.02 19.71
CA TYR A 414 -4.40 1.96 18.61
C TYR A 414 -3.39 3.03 19.03
N ARG A 415 -2.78 3.70 18.07
CA ARG A 415 -1.90 4.86 18.34
C ARG A 415 -2.71 6.13 18.53
N ARG A 416 -2.34 6.95 19.51
CA ARG A 416 -3.00 8.24 19.83
C ARG A 416 -2.28 9.44 19.23
N ASP A 417 -1.14 9.22 18.61
CA ASP A 417 -0.23 10.25 18.09
C ASP A 417 -0.21 10.34 16.56
N ILE A 418 -1.16 9.71 15.87
CA ILE A 418 -1.26 9.81 14.40
C ILE A 418 -1.39 11.28 14.00
N GLY A 419 -0.50 11.75 13.11
CA GLY A 419 -0.49 13.13 12.60
C GLY A 419 0.19 14.17 13.50
N GLN A 420 0.58 13.84 14.73
CA GLN A 420 1.16 14.84 15.65
C GLN A 420 2.49 15.40 15.15
N ASP A 421 3.35 14.56 14.60
CA ASP A 421 4.61 14.97 13.97
C ASP A 421 4.42 15.93 12.79
N LEU A 422 3.35 15.76 12.02
CA LEU A 422 3.01 16.64 10.89
C LEU A 422 2.49 18.01 11.36
N ILE A 423 1.80 18.09 12.49
CA ILE A 423 1.37 19.34 13.13
C ILE A 423 2.59 20.13 13.58
N GLU A 424 3.57 19.48 14.21
CA GLU A 424 4.81 20.11 14.67
C GLU A 424 5.66 20.65 13.51
N VAL A 425 5.77 19.92 12.41
CA VAL A 425 6.49 20.37 11.20
C VAL A 425 5.83 21.60 10.59
N LYS A 426 4.49 21.65 10.56
CA LYS A 426 3.73 22.80 10.08
C LYS A 426 3.96 24.03 10.98
N GLY A 427 3.98 23.84 12.29
CA GLY A 427 4.27 24.89 13.28
C GLY A 427 5.67 25.50 13.09
N LYS A 428 6.70 24.69 12.96
CA LYS A 428 8.07 25.13 12.71
C LYS A 428 8.27 25.88 11.39
N LYS A 429 7.57 25.48 10.30
CA LYS A 429 7.58 26.25 9.04
C LYS A 429 6.94 27.62 9.19
N LEU A 430 5.88 27.77 9.98
CA LEU A 430 5.23 29.06 10.26
C LEU A 430 6.11 29.97 11.11
N GLU A 431 6.81 29.43 12.11
CA GLU A 431 7.77 30.21 12.94
C GLU A 431 9.01 30.63 12.16
N ALA A 432 9.45 29.86 11.16
CA ALA A 432 10.60 30.20 10.32
C ALA A 432 10.29 31.26 9.24
N ILE A 433 9.00 31.58 9.00
CA ILE A 433 8.52 32.56 8.03
C ILE A 433 8.06 33.86 8.74
N SER A 434 7.84 33.83 10.06
CA SER A 434 7.53 34.98 10.89
C SER A 434 8.80 35.60 11.50
#